data_9d6fb4495070522596bd468c7eb5fd63
#
_entry.id   9d6fb4495070522596bd468c7eb5fd63
#
_cell.length_a   1.000
_cell.length_b   1.000
_cell.length_c   1.000
_cell.angle_alpha   90.00
_cell.angle_beta   90.00
_cell.angle_gamma   90.00
#
_symmetry.space_group_name_H-M   'P 1'
#
loop_
_entity.id
_entity.type
_entity.pdbx_description
1 polymer ?
#
loop_
_entity_poly.entity_id
_entity_poly.type
_entity_poly.pdbx_seq_one_letter_code
_entity_poly.pdbx_strand_id
1 'polypeptide(L)'
;MEPILVFGHKNPDTDSICSTIATAYLKNACGEKAVPYRLGKINKETAFVLHKFGIKEPKLLTTVSAQISDLTRVKKEVINVNDSIQEALELMTKENFSSFPVVDENNHLKNMIYISDIANTYLKIDYSDLFSKYSTTYENLIEVLNGKIISGIYPSGEITSNLKAISELDTIEKGDVVITTSMADGIDRLIKAGAKVIIVCCKEDDFISPRMTSECAVMVVNHSLFKTISLISQSISVGAILQNRNFYSFKKDDFLHEIKDIMKDSNQTNFPVIDNDGKVYGTIRTKNLINFTRKKVILVDHNEFSQSVAGLGDAQILQVIDHHKFANFQTNDPVKITAEAVGCSSTIVYSLFKEAGVVPPKEIAGIMLSAIISDTLLFRSPTCTEKDEKTAEELGKLAGVEDIYKYGMEMLIAGTSFDNNTPPEILNLDKKEFNMGGTSMAVAQVNTVDVEGLLKMKSDFEAAMNAEIKANGYDLFLFVITDIINSNSTLLAFGEKTNLVELAFNKSLTGNEMLLKGVVSRKKQILPFLMAATQSL
;
A
#
# COMPACT_ATOMS: atom_id res chain seq x y z
N MET A 1 9.00 11.14 -12.18
CA MET A 1 8.33 9.95 -12.72
C MET A 1 8.34 8.87 -11.64
N GLU A 2 7.18 8.26 -11.36
CA GLU A 2 7.11 7.10 -10.48
C GLU A 2 7.89 5.93 -11.06
N PRO A 3 8.55 5.13 -10.22
CA PRO A 3 9.34 4.00 -10.69
C PRO A 3 8.44 2.88 -11.21
N ILE A 4 8.96 2.13 -12.18
CA ILE A 4 8.37 0.87 -12.64
C ILE A 4 8.68 -0.19 -11.58
N LEU A 5 7.67 -0.89 -11.09
CA LEU A 5 7.82 -1.98 -10.13
C LEU A 5 8.03 -3.28 -10.90
N VAL A 6 9.15 -3.95 -10.69
CA VAL A 6 9.48 -5.22 -11.35
C VAL A 6 9.42 -6.33 -10.30
N PHE A 7 8.68 -7.41 -10.56
CA PHE A 7 8.56 -8.51 -9.61
C PHE A 7 8.23 -9.85 -10.28
N GLY A 8 8.65 -10.92 -9.64
CA GLY A 8 8.30 -12.29 -10.00
C GLY A 8 7.05 -12.80 -9.26
N HIS A 9 6.87 -14.10 -9.20
CA HIS A 9 5.68 -14.72 -8.59
C HIS A 9 5.69 -14.75 -7.05
N LYS A 10 4.52 -15.06 -6.43
CA LYS A 10 4.29 -15.03 -4.95
C LYS A 10 5.19 -15.95 -4.14
N ASN A 11 5.53 -17.12 -4.68
CA ASN A 11 6.41 -18.09 -4.02
C ASN A 11 7.77 -18.05 -4.72
N PRO A 12 8.55 -16.99 -4.55
CA PRO A 12 9.70 -16.72 -5.39
C PRO A 12 10.78 -17.79 -5.24
N ASP A 13 11.21 -18.31 -6.36
CA ASP A 13 12.39 -19.15 -6.50
C ASP A 13 13.60 -18.34 -6.99
N THR A 14 14.65 -19.02 -7.37
CA THR A 14 15.90 -18.37 -7.78
C THR A 14 15.73 -17.63 -9.12
N ASP A 15 14.98 -18.20 -10.10
CA ASP A 15 14.72 -17.48 -11.36
C ASP A 15 13.86 -16.25 -11.13
N SER A 16 12.77 -16.39 -10.43
CA SER A 16 11.85 -15.31 -10.13
C SER A 16 12.55 -14.08 -9.54
N ILE A 17 13.45 -14.26 -8.58
CA ILE A 17 14.20 -13.17 -7.94
C ILE A 17 15.32 -12.64 -8.84
N CYS A 18 16.13 -13.50 -9.41
CA CYS A 18 17.31 -13.11 -10.20
C CYS A 18 16.90 -12.41 -11.50
N SER A 19 15.91 -12.95 -12.22
CA SER A 19 15.37 -12.34 -13.44
C SER A 19 14.69 -11.01 -13.16
N THR A 20 14.02 -10.85 -12.02
CA THR A 20 13.46 -9.58 -11.58
C THR A 20 14.54 -8.51 -11.38
N ILE A 21 15.62 -8.86 -10.66
CA ILE A 21 16.74 -7.93 -10.41
C ILE A 21 17.43 -7.56 -11.71
N ALA A 22 17.71 -8.55 -12.57
CA ALA A 22 18.36 -8.32 -13.87
C ALA A 22 17.50 -7.45 -14.80
N THR A 23 16.18 -7.69 -14.83
CA THR A 23 15.25 -6.87 -15.62
C THR A 23 15.24 -5.42 -15.13
N ALA A 24 15.16 -5.21 -13.81
CA ALA A 24 15.19 -3.86 -13.24
C ALA A 24 16.53 -3.15 -13.56
N TYR A 25 17.65 -3.87 -13.50
CA TYR A 25 18.94 -3.34 -13.89
C TYR A 25 18.94 -2.91 -15.36
N LEU A 26 18.49 -3.78 -16.27
CA LEU A 26 18.43 -3.48 -17.70
C LEU A 26 17.60 -2.22 -17.99
N LYS A 27 16.41 -2.11 -17.36
CA LYS A 27 15.54 -0.94 -17.50
C LYS A 27 16.23 0.36 -17.06
N ASN A 28 16.93 0.32 -15.92
CA ASN A 28 17.69 1.46 -15.43
C ASN A 28 18.85 1.82 -16.38
N ALA A 29 19.56 0.84 -16.93
CA ALA A 29 20.62 1.06 -17.91
C ALA A 29 20.09 1.68 -19.22
N CYS A 30 18.83 1.40 -19.57
CA CYS A 30 18.14 2.02 -20.71
C CYS A 30 17.51 3.39 -20.39
N GLY A 31 17.74 3.96 -19.19
CA GLY A 31 17.24 5.28 -18.80
C GLY A 31 15.81 5.29 -18.22
N GLU A 32 15.20 4.13 -17.99
CA GLU A 32 13.94 4.00 -17.28
C GLU A 32 14.22 3.87 -15.77
N LYS A 33 13.31 4.38 -14.92
CA LYS A 33 13.44 4.20 -13.47
C LYS A 33 12.68 2.94 -13.04
N ALA A 34 13.39 1.86 -12.73
CA ALA A 34 12.81 0.58 -12.34
C ALA A 34 13.36 0.10 -10.98
N VAL A 35 12.52 -0.55 -10.18
CA VAL A 35 12.88 -1.06 -8.85
C VAL A 35 12.44 -2.51 -8.74
N PRO A 36 13.34 -3.44 -8.37
CA PRO A 36 12.99 -4.84 -8.16
C PRO A 36 12.32 -5.05 -6.79
N TYR A 37 11.31 -5.92 -6.77
CA TYR A 37 10.59 -6.33 -5.57
C TYR A 37 10.45 -7.86 -5.53
N ARG A 38 10.24 -8.40 -4.33
CA ARG A 38 9.81 -9.77 -4.10
C ARG A 38 8.38 -9.81 -3.57
N LEU A 39 7.64 -10.86 -3.87
CA LEU A 39 6.28 -11.05 -3.38
C LEU A 39 6.18 -12.02 -2.20
N GLY A 40 7.25 -12.74 -1.90
CA GLY A 40 7.33 -13.72 -0.82
C GLY A 40 8.69 -13.78 -0.17
N LYS A 41 8.85 -14.74 0.75
CA LYS A 41 10.14 -15.03 1.41
C LYS A 41 11.06 -15.73 0.41
N ILE A 42 12.32 -15.31 0.32
CA ILE A 42 13.33 -16.00 -0.49
C ILE A 42 13.72 -17.34 0.15
N ASN A 43 14.03 -18.32 -0.69
CA ASN A 43 14.51 -19.61 -0.28
C ASN A 43 16.04 -19.58 0.01
N LYS A 44 16.58 -20.67 0.55
CA LYS A 44 18.01 -20.78 0.92
C LYS A 44 18.94 -20.65 -0.28
N GLU A 45 18.55 -21.24 -1.42
CA GLU A 45 19.31 -21.18 -2.67
C GLU A 45 19.43 -19.76 -3.18
N THR A 46 18.32 -19.05 -3.27
CA THR A 46 18.30 -17.64 -3.68
C THR A 46 19.13 -16.78 -2.71
N ALA A 47 19.02 -17.02 -1.41
CA ALA A 47 19.81 -16.29 -0.41
C ALA A 47 21.32 -16.52 -0.59
N PHE A 48 21.73 -17.77 -0.86
CA PHE A 48 23.12 -18.11 -1.20
C PHE A 48 23.59 -17.34 -2.44
N VAL A 49 22.80 -17.35 -3.51
CA VAL A 49 23.12 -16.67 -4.77
C VAL A 49 23.30 -15.16 -4.56
N LEU A 50 22.35 -14.52 -3.90
CA LEU A 50 22.42 -13.08 -3.64
C LEU A 50 23.65 -12.71 -2.79
N HIS A 51 23.94 -13.52 -1.76
CA HIS A 51 25.13 -13.32 -0.93
C HIS A 51 26.44 -13.51 -1.73
N LYS A 52 26.53 -14.57 -2.56
CA LYS A 52 27.70 -14.88 -3.38
C LYS A 52 28.09 -13.73 -4.32
N PHE A 53 27.09 -13.08 -4.91
CA PHE A 53 27.30 -11.95 -5.84
C PHE A 53 27.15 -10.57 -5.20
N GLY A 54 27.01 -10.48 -3.87
CA GLY A 54 26.96 -9.21 -3.16
C GLY A 54 25.74 -8.35 -3.46
N ILE A 55 24.62 -8.97 -3.87
CA ILE A 55 23.38 -8.28 -4.23
C ILE A 55 22.43 -8.28 -3.03
N LYS A 56 21.83 -7.10 -2.77
CA LYS A 56 20.83 -6.96 -1.70
C LYS A 56 19.51 -7.61 -2.09
N GLU A 57 18.88 -8.25 -1.11
CA GLU A 57 17.52 -8.77 -1.24
C GLU A 57 16.54 -7.65 -1.63
N PRO A 58 15.67 -7.87 -2.65
CA PRO A 58 14.61 -6.93 -2.99
C PRO A 58 13.63 -6.74 -1.84
N LYS A 59 13.06 -5.53 -1.72
CA LYS A 59 12.02 -5.25 -0.73
C LYS A 59 10.76 -6.05 -1.01
N LEU A 60 10.05 -6.42 0.05
CA LEU A 60 8.74 -7.07 -0.07
C LEU A 60 7.71 -6.08 -0.60
N LEU A 61 6.95 -6.49 -1.62
CA LEU A 61 5.79 -5.79 -2.14
C LEU A 61 4.54 -6.60 -1.81
N THR A 62 3.64 -6.03 -1.03
CA THR A 62 2.42 -6.72 -0.57
C THR A 62 1.23 -6.45 -1.48
N THR A 63 1.17 -5.26 -2.09
CA THR A 63 0.06 -4.85 -2.95
C THR A 63 0.47 -3.76 -3.93
N VAL A 64 -0.19 -3.73 -5.07
CA VAL A 64 -0.19 -2.62 -6.04
C VAL A 64 -1.58 -1.99 -6.19
N SER A 65 -2.52 -2.34 -5.31
CA SER A 65 -3.87 -1.77 -5.29
C SER A 65 -3.80 -0.24 -5.25
N ALA A 66 -4.75 0.39 -5.92
CA ALA A 66 -4.86 1.84 -5.96
C ALA A 66 -5.26 2.40 -4.59
N GLN A 67 -4.63 3.49 -4.18
CA GLN A 67 -4.84 4.20 -2.93
C GLN A 67 -5.35 5.62 -3.20
N ILE A 68 -5.86 6.30 -2.16
CA ILE A 68 -6.29 7.70 -2.29
C ILE A 68 -5.14 8.60 -2.75
N SER A 69 -3.91 8.33 -2.32
CA SER A 69 -2.71 9.05 -2.77
C SER A 69 -2.46 8.97 -4.28
N ASP A 70 -3.00 7.95 -4.95
CA ASP A 70 -2.88 7.75 -6.40
C ASP A 70 -3.93 8.56 -7.20
N LEU A 71 -4.92 9.17 -6.52
CA LEU A 71 -5.97 9.96 -7.18
C LEU A 71 -5.39 11.22 -7.84
N THR A 72 -5.74 11.44 -9.10
CA THR A 72 -5.25 12.58 -9.88
C THR A 72 -5.89 13.91 -9.48
N ARG A 73 -7.05 13.86 -8.81
CA ARG A 73 -7.83 15.05 -8.42
C ARG A 73 -8.28 14.94 -6.98
N VAL A 74 -7.49 15.52 -6.09
CA VAL A 74 -7.84 15.72 -4.67
C VAL A 74 -7.89 17.22 -4.43
N LYS A 75 -9.01 17.74 -3.92
CA LYS A 75 -9.15 19.15 -3.57
C LYS A 75 -8.40 19.44 -2.28
N LYS A 76 -7.56 20.47 -2.29
CA LYS A 76 -6.66 20.80 -1.18
C LYS A 76 -7.19 21.89 -0.26
N GLU A 77 -8.21 22.61 -0.70
CA GLU A 77 -8.82 23.72 0.00
C GLU A 77 -9.48 23.22 1.29
N VAL A 78 -9.26 23.96 2.35
CA VAL A 78 -9.82 23.75 3.71
C VAL A 78 -10.37 25.07 4.24
N ILE A 79 -11.16 25.00 5.29
CA ILE A 79 -11.67 26.16 6.03
C ILE A 79 -11.08 26.11 7.43
N ASN A 80 -10.52 27.22 7.93
CA ASN A 80 -10.03 27.30 9.30
C ASN A 80 -11.19 27.55 10.27
N VAL A 81 -11.08 27.09 11.50
CA VAL A 81 -12.09 27.34 12.56
C VAL A 81 -12.32 28.83 12.79
N ASN A 82 -11.31 29.66 12.54
CA ASN A 82 -11.36 31.12 12.73
C ASN A 82 -11.84 31.89 11.49
N ASP A 83 -11.90 31.24 10.31
CA ASP A 83 -12.42 31.89 9.10
C ASP A 83 -13.87 32.32 9.29
N SER A 84 -14.26 33.39 8.61
CA SER A 84 -15.62 33.90 8.64
C SER A 84 -16.59 33.02 7.83
N ILE A 85 -17.88 33.11 8.14
CA ILE A 85 -18.94 32.51 7.31
C ILE A 85 -18.85 33.01 5.87
N GLN A 86 -18.48 34.29 5.66
CA GLN A 86 -18.33 34.86 4.32
C GLN A 86 -17.26 34.11 3.52
N GLU A 87 -16.06 33.96 4.08
CA GLU A 87 -14.96 33.22 3.42
C GLU A 87 -15.36 31.79 3.11
N ALA A 88 -16.03 31.12 4.05
CA ALA A 88 -16.56 29.78 3.84
C ALA A 88 -17.55 29.72 2.66
N LEU A 89 -18.50 30.64 2.57
CA LEU A 89 -19.47 30.73 1.48
C LEU A 89 -18.83 31.06 0.13
N GLU A 90 -17.85 31.94 0.11
CA GLU A 90 -17.09 32.28 -1.10
C GLU A 90 -16.34 31.06 -1.61
N LEU A 91 -15.67 30.34 -0.72
CA LEU A 91 -14.95 29.09 -1.08
C LEU A 91 -15.91 28.01 -1.56
N MET A 92 -17.04 27.79 -0.87
CA MET A 92 -18.08 26.84 -1.27
C MET A 92 -18.63 27.14 -2.66
N THR A 93 -18.86 28.44 -2.94
CA THR A 93 -19.36 28.89 -4.25
C THR A 93 -18.32 28.71 -5.35
N LYS A 94 -17.10 29.17 -5.12
CA LYS A 94 -15.98 29.08 -6.06
C LYS A 94 -15.70 27.62 -6.46
N GLU A 95 -15.66 26.71 -5.49
CA GLU A 95 -15.32 25.31 -5.72
C GLU A 95 -16.54 24.42 -6.07
N ASN A 96 -17.75 24.98 -6.00
CA ASN A 96 -19.01 24.26 -6.18
C ASN A 96 -19.11 23.03 -5.25
N PHE A 97 -18.85 23.25 -3.96
CA PHE A 97 -18.93 22.26 -2.89
C PHE A 97 -19.97 22.69 -1.86
N SER A 98 -20.76 21.73 -1.37
CA SER A 98 -21.77 21.95 -0.32
C SER A 98 -21.22 21.75 1.10
N SER A 99 -19.98 21.28 1.23
CA SER A 99 -19.31 21.06 2.51
C SER A 99 -17.80 21.04 2.35
N PHE A 100 -17.09 21.46 3.40
CA PHE A 100 -15.63 21.47 3.47
C PHE A 100 -15.13 20.93 4.82
N PRO A 101 -13.92 20.35 4.85
CA PRO A 101 -13.23 20.06 6.11
C PRO A 101 -12.87 21.38 6.81
N VAL A 102 -13.09 21.40 8.12
CA VAL A 102 -12.69 22.49 9.00
C VAL A 102 -11.47 22.06 9.80
N VAL A 103 -10.45 22.90 9.80
CA VAL A 103 -9.14 22.63 10.41
C VAL A 103 -8.79 23.66 11.48
N ASP A 104 -7.88 23.28 12.37
CA ASP A 104 -7.20 24.24 13.26
C ASP A 104 -6.00 24.91 12.55
N GLU A 105 -5.29 25.78 13.29
CA GLU A 105 -4.10 26.51 12.81
C GLU A 105 -2.97 25.60 12.32
N ASN A 106 -2.93 24.35 12.79
CA ASN A 106 -1.94 23.33 12.42
C ASN A 106 -2.40 22.40 11.29
N ASN A 107 -3.54 22.73 10.64
CA ASN A 107 -4.18 21.95 9.58
C ASN A 107 -4.71 20.56 10.04
N HIS A 108 -4.96 20.34 11.34
CA HIS A 108 -5.61 19.13 11.82
C HIS A 108 -7.12 19.20 11.63
N LEU A 109 -7.69 18.10 11.13
CA LEU A 109 -9.15 17.99 10.93
C LEU A 109 -9.90 18.08 12.26
N LYS A 110 -10.80 19.05 12.36
CA LYS A 110 -11.69 19.25 13.53
C LYS A 110 -13.11 18.80 13.25
N ASN A 111 -13.66 19.19 12.10
CA ASN A 111 -15.05 18.91 11.75
C ASN A 111 -15.27 19.06 10.24
N MET A 112 -16.52 18.92 9.83
CA MET A 112 -17.02 19.31 8.52
C MET A 112 -18.04 20.44 8.68
N ILE A 113 -17.95 21.48 7.83
CA ILE A 113 -19.01 22.49 7.71
C ILE A 113 -19.82 22.23 6.45
N TYR A 114 -21.13 22.39 6.58
CA TYR A 114 -22.10 22.21 5.50
C TYR A 114 -22.82 23.53 5.24
N ILE A 115 -23.22 23.77 4.00
CA ILE A 115 -24.04 24.94 3.64
C ILE A 115 -25.35 25.01 4.46
N SER A 116 -25.88 23.83 4.86
CA SER A 116 -27.04 23.76 5.74
C SER A 116 -26.79 24.29 7.16
N ASP A 117 -25.56 24.23 7.66
CA ASP A 117 -25.20 24.75 8.99
C ASP A 117 -25.23 26.28 8.95
N ILE A 118 -24.68 26.83 7.88
CA ILE A 118 -24.72 28.28 7.62
C ILE A 118 -26.17 28.75 7.47
N ALA A 119 -26.98 28.08 6.65
CA ALA A 119 -28.38 28.41 6.45
C ALA A 119 -29.19 28.35 7.75
N ASN A 120 -29.00 27.29 8.54
CA ASN A 120 -29.66 27.13 9.84
C ASN A 120 -29.24 28.20 10.84
N THR A 121 -28.01 28.66 10.79
CA THR A 121 -27.52 29.77 11.63
C THR A 121 -28.25 31.06 11.24
N TYR A 122 -28.31 31.41 9.96
CA TYR A 122 -29.03 32.60 9.50
C TYR A 122 -30.49 32.61 9.89
N LEU A 123 -31.18 31.47 9.89
CA LEU A 123 -32.59 31.37 10.29
C LEU A 123 -32.81 31.59 11.80
N LYS A 124 -31.76 31.48 12.62
CA LYS A 124 -31.81 31.57 14.08
C LYS A 124 -31.11 32.77 14.69
N ILE A 125 -30.47 33.60 13.86
CA ILE A 125 -29.75 34.78 14.34
C ILE A 125 -30.72 35.76 15.01
N ASP A 126 -30.39 36.11 16.24
CA ASP A 126 -30.88 37.32 16.91
C ASP A 126 -29.71 38.30 17.04
N TYR A 127 -29.84 39.47 16.48
CA TYR A 127 -28.77 40.47 16.47
C TYR A 127 -28.52 41.09 17.84
N SER A 128 -29.48 40.97 18.77
CA SER A 128 -29.35 41.51 20.13
C SER A 128 -28.37 40.73 20.99
N ASP A 129 -28.15 39.44 20.67
CA ASP A 129 -27.24 38.55 21.38
C ASP A 129 -26.15 37.91 20.48
N LEU A 130 -25.92 38.50 19.29
CA LEU A 130 -25.10 37.92 18.23
C LEU A 130 -23.70 37.51 18.73
N PHE A 131 -22.95 38.44 19.31
CA PHE A 131 -21.57 38.21 19.73
C PHE A 131 -21.45 37.45 21.05
N SER A 132 -22.49 37.40 21.86
CA SER A 132 -22.53 36.55 23.06
C SER A 132 -22.83 35.10 22.73
N LYS A 133 -23.54 34.86 21.63
CA LYS A 133 -23.97 33.52 21.20
C LYS A 133 -23.04 32.88 20.18
N TYR A 134 -22.47 33.68 19.32
CA TYR A 134 -21.58 33.23 18.24
C TYR A 134 -20.24 33.97 18.31
N SER A 135 -19.15 33.20 18.49
CA SER A 135 -17.81 33.78 18.49
C SER A 135 -17.49 34.41 17.14
N THR A 136 -16.89 35.59 17.18
CA THR A 136 -16.29 36.27 16.02
C THR A 136 -15.08 37.08 16.47
N THR A 137 -14.23 37.46 15.52
CA THR A 137 -13.05 38.29 15.79
C THR A 137 -13.20 39.71 15.20
N TYR A 138 -12.46 40.65 15.75
CA TYR A 138 -12.38 41.99 15.16
C TYR A 138 -11.79 41.93 13.74
N GLU A 139 -10.88 41.00 13.48
CA GLU A 139 -10.30 40.75 12.16
C GLU A 139 -11.39 40.34 11.15
N ASN A 140 -12.21 39.35 11.48
CA ASN A 140 -13.32 38.92 10.64
C ASN A 140 -14.32 40.06 10.40
N LEU A 141 -14.58 40.85 11.45
CA LEU A 141 -15.56 41.96 11.35
C LEU A 141 -15.10 43.03 10.37
N ILE A 142 -13.84 43.48 10.45
CA ILE A 142 -13.34 44.53 9.54
C ILE A 142 -13.20 44.04 8.11
N GLU A 143 -12.79 42.79 7.92
CA GLU A 143 -12.61 42.17 6.61
C GLU A 143 -13.95 42.03 5.88
N VAL A 144 -14.93 41.43 6.54
CA VAL A 144 -16.27 41.20 5.98
C VAL A 144 -16.98 42.54 5.66
N LEU A 145 -16.79 43.56 6.49
CA LEU A 145 -17.38 44.88 6.27
C LEU A 145 -16.60 45.70 5.25
N ASN A 146 -15.39 45.27 4.88
CA ASN A 146 -14.45 46.10 4.10
C ASN A 146 -14.35 47.52 4.66
N GLY A 147 -14.25 47.61 6.00
CA GLY A 147 -14.33 48.85 6.74
C GLY A 147 -13.01 49.61 6.77
N LYS A 148 -13.07 50.94 6.76
CA LYS A 148 -11.91 51.81 6.87
C LYS A 148 -11.86 52.45 8.26
N ILE A 149 -10.77 52.26 8.99
CA ILE A 149 -10.56 52.90 10.29
C ILE A 149 -10.17 54.37 10.08
N ILE A 150 -10.97 55.23 10.62
CA ILE A 150 -10.78 56.68 10.49
C ILE A 150 -10.17 57.28 11.76
N SER A 151 -10.45 56.71 12.93
CA SER A 151 -9.95 57.20 14.22
C SER A 151 -9.79 56.03 15.20
N GLY A 152 -8.87 56.20 16.17
CA GLY A 152 -8.62 55.24 17.22
C GLY A 152 -7.79 54.03 16.78
N ILE A 153 -7.51 53.16 17.72
CA ILE A 153 -6.78 51.88 17.49
C ILE A 153 -7.81 50.75 17.40
N TYR A 154 -7.87 50.11 16.24
CA TYR A 154 -8.78 48.97 16.05
C TYR A 154 -8.30 47.77 16.90
N PRO A 155 -9.20 47.17 17.69
CA PRO A 155 -8.83 46.06 18.55
C PRO A 155 -8.57 44.78 17.73
N SER A 156 -7.95 43.82 18.37
CA SER A 156 -7.68 42.47 17.81
C SER A 156 -8.26 41.37 18.72
N GLY A 157 -8.44 40.18 18.13
CA GLY A 157 -8.92 39.02 18.83
C GLY A 157 -10.44 38.92 18.91
N GLU A 158 -10.93 38.08 19.82
CA GLU A 158 -12.36 37.77 19.95
C GLU A 158 -13.19 38.93 20.48
N ILE A 159 -14.38 39.16 19.90
CA ILE A 159 -15.36 40.12 20.37
C ILE A 159 -16.18 39.48 21.49
N THR A 160 -16.05 40.00 22.70
CA THR A 160 -16.73 39.51 23.92
C THR A 160 -17.85 40.42 24.41
N SER A 161 -18.16 41.49 23.66
CA SER A 161 -19.15 42.52 23.96
C SER A 161 -20.40 42.34 23.09
N ASN A 162 -21.38 43.25 23.25
CA ASN A 162 -22.61 43.18 22.48
C ASN A 162 -22.55 44.08 21.22
N LEU A 163 -23.41 43.73 20.25
CA LEU A 163 -23.73 44.60 19.14
C LEU A 163 -24.91 45.49 19.55
N LYS A 164 -24.75 46.80 19.47
CA LYS A 164 -25.78 47.79 19.81
C LYS A 164 -26.04 48.75 18.66
N ALA A 165 -27.25 49.29 18.61
CA ALA A 165 -27.56 50.40 17.72
C ALA A 165 -27.53 51.73 18.47
N ILE A 166 -27.35 52.87 17.78
CA ILE A 166 -27.35 54.17 18.41
C ILE A 166 -28.68 54.49 19.13
N SER A 167 -29.79 53.91 18.71
CA SER A 167 -31.10 54.03 19.38
C SER A 167 -31.11 53.46 20.80
N GLU A 168 -30.11 52.65 21.15
CA GLU A 168 -29.94 51.95 22.44
C GLU A 168 -28.88 52.66 23.32
N LEU A 169 -28.63 53.96 23.10
CA LEU A 169 -27.55 54.74 23.74
C LEU A 169 -27.48 54.54 25.27
N ASP A 170 -28.64 54.51 25.93
CA ASP A 170 -28.73 54.39 27.39
C ASP A 170 -28.40 52.99 27.92
N THR A 171 -28.26 52.01 27.02
CA THR A 171 -27.93 50.59 27.33
C THR A 171 -26.53 50.20 26.87
N ILE A 172 -25.74 51.15 26.34
CA ILE A 172 -24.36 50.87 25.88
C ILE A 172 -23.46 50.65 27.08
N GLU A 173 -22.78 49.55 27.07
CA GLU A 173 -21.79 49.18 28.06
C GLU A 173 -20.36 49.35 27.53
N LYS A 174 -19.41 49.43 28.47
CA LYS A 174 -18.00 49.56 28.12
C LYS A 174 -17.53 48.32 27.32
N GLY A 175 -17.05 48.57 26.10
CA GLY A 175 -16.55 47.51 25.22
C GLY A 175 -17.48 47.18 24.05
N ASP A 176 -18.72 47.66 24.05
CA ASP A 176 -19.69 47.34 23.00
C ASP A 176 -19.24 47.79 21.59
N VAL A 177 -19.69 47.04 20.60
CA VAL A 177 -19.61 47.40 19.18
C VAL A 177 -20.92 48.08 18.80
N VAL A 178 -20.84 49.30 18.32
CA VAL A 178 -22.05 50.12 18.06
C VAL A 178 -22.15 50.44 16.57
N ILE A 179 -23.35 50.26 15.99
CA ILE A 179 -23.66 50.61 14.61
C ILE A 179 -24.50 51.89 14.56
N THR A 180 -24.13 52.81 13.67
CA THR A 180 -24.82 54.08 13.52
C THR A 180 -24.81 54.62 12.09
N THR A 181 -25.78 55.50 11.77
CA THR A 181 -25.76 56.39 10.60
C THR A 181 -25.52 57.83 10.99
N SER A 182 -25.37 58.11 12.31
CA SER A 182 -25.18 59.44 12.84
C SER A 182 -23.78 59.98 12.62
N MET A 183 -23.64 61.26 12.43
CA MET A 183 -22.40 62.00 12.28
C MET A 183 -21.95 62.64 13.63
N ALA A 184 -20.83 63.32 13.63
CA ALA A 184 -20.07 63.97 14.71
C ALA A 184 -20.64 63.90 16.13
N ASP A 185 -21.72 64.66 16.44
CA ASP A 185 -22.29 64.73 17.81
C ASP A 185 -22.78 63.36 18.34
N GLY A 186 -23.30 62.47 17.45
CA GLY A 186 -23.71 61.13 17.81
C GLY A 186 -22.53 60.27 18.18
N ILE A 187 -21.44 60.35 17.42
CA ILE A 187 -20.22 59.57 17.65
C ILE A 187 -19.57 60.00 18.98
N ASP A 188 -19.46 61.28 19.30
CA ASP A 188 -18.91 61.77 20.57
C ASP A 188 -19.72 61.27 21.79
N ARG A 189 -21.04 61.12 21.65
CA ARG A 189 -21.89 60.54 22.71
C ARG A 189 -21.61 59.03 22.89
N LEU A 190 -21.43 58.26 21.79
CA LEU A 190 -21.11 56.84 21.83
C LEU A 190 -19.72 56.58 22.44
N ILE A 191 -18.73 57.41 22.12
CA ILE A 191 -17.40 57.35 22.73
C ILE A 191 -17.50 57.55 24.24
N LYS A 192 -18.27 58.58 24.69
CA LYS A 192 -18.48 58.87 26.13
C LYS A 192 -19.22 57.76 26.84
N ALA A 193 -20.11 57.02 26.14
CA ALA A 193 -20.83 55.89 26.69
C ALA A 193 -19.95 54.63 26.84
N GLY A 194 -18.75 54.61 26.26
CA GLY A 194 -17.79 53.53 26.42
C GLY A 194 -17.73 52.55 25.26
N ALA A 195 -18.26 52.89 24.09
CA ALA A 195 -18.13 52.04 22.90
C ALA A 195 -16.67 51.75 22.57
N LYS A 196 -16.36 50.50 22.20
CA LYS A 196 -15.03 50.05 21.80
C LYS A 196 -14.78 50.22 20.31
N VAL A 197 -15.80 49.90 19.50
CA VAL A 197 -15.81 50.06 18.04
C VAL A 197 -17.13 50.73 17.65
N ILE A 198 -17.06 51.79 16.84
CA ILE A 198 -18.22 52.43 16.24
C ILE A 198 -18.16 52.20 14.73
N ILE A 199 -19.20 51.57 14.20
CA ILE A 199 -19.37 51.29 12.77
C ILE A 199 -20.32 52.35 12.20
N VAL A 200 -19.80 53.24 11.36
CA VAL A 200 -20.56 54.31 10.73
C VAL A 200 -20.93 53.94 9.31
N CYS A 201 -22.23 53.80 9.06
CA CYS A 201 -22.78 53.46 7.75
C CYS A 201 -22.97 54.72 6.90
N CYS A 202 -21.94 55.17 6.16
CA CYS A 202 -21.99 56.31 5.27
C CYS A 202 -20.94 56.17 4.15
N LYS A 203 -21.04 57.02 3.12
CA LYS A 203 -19.95 57.14 2.16
C LYS A 203 -18.76 57.83 2.84
N GLU A 204 -17.55 57.43 2.49
CA GLU A 204 -16.33 57.98 3.09
C GLU A 204 -16.23 59.49 2.95
N ASP A 205 -16.60 60.02 1.77
CA ASP A 205 -16.56 61.44 1.47
C ASP A 205 -17.58 62.25 2.28
N ASP A 206 -18.62 61.59 2.80
CA ASP A 206 -19.67 62.22 3.60
C ASP A 206 -19.33 62.20 5.10
N PHE A 207 -18.22 61.58 5.50
CA PHE A 207 -17.86 61.44 6.89
C PHE A 207 -17.22 62.72 7.47
N ILE A 208 -17.84 63.25 8.53
CA ILE A 208 -17.29 64.36 9.30
C ILE A 208 -16.54 63.77 10.52
N SER A 209 -15.22 63.99 10.59
CA SER A 209 -14.37 63.45 11.65
C SER A 209 -14.78 63.99 13.04
N PRO A 210 -15.02 63.07 14.00
CA PRO A 210 -15.22 63.43 15.41
C PRO A 210 -13.88 63.86 16.04
N ARG A 211 -13.93 64.36 17.29
CA ARG A 211 -12.72 64.59 18.08
C ARG A 211 -11.98 63.24 18.26
N MET A 212 -10.71 63.16 17.80
CA MET A 212 -9.93 61.97 17.85
C MET A 212 -9.71 61.50 19.29
N THR A 213 -10.04 60.27 19.58
CA THR A 213 -9.67 59.55 20.83
C THR A 213 -8.90 58.29 20.49
N SER A 214 -7.96 57.92 21.34
CA SER A 214 -7.18 56.66 21.17
C SER A 214 -7.92 55.42 21.67
N GLU A 215 -9.00 55.59 22.46
CA GLU A 215 -9.64 54.49 23.19
C GLU A 215 -10.77 53.78 22.43
N CYS A 216 -11.38 54.47 21.44
CA CYS A 216 -12.47 53.91 20.64
C CYS A 216 -12.11 53.96 19.15
N ALA A 217 -12.24 52.83 18.47
CA ALA A 217 -12.05 52.76 17.03
C ALA A 217 -13.32 53.19 16.29
N VAL A 218 -13.18 54.11 15.34
CA VAL A 218 -14.27 54.54 14.46
C VAL A 218 -13.98 54.01 13.07
N MET A 219 -14.87 53.14 12.60
CA MET A 219 -14.80 52.50 11.30
C MET A 219 -15.94 52.99 10.40
N VAL A 220 -15.60 53.46 9.20
CA VAL A 220 -16.58 53.81 8.17
C VAL A 220 -16.76 52.67 7.20
N VAL A 221 -18.00 52.34 6.87
CA VAL A 221 -18.38 51.32 5.90
C VAL A 221 -19.29 51.94 4.82
N ASN A 222 -18.95 51.69 3.55
CA ASN A 222 -19.69 52.21 2.40
C ASN A 222 -20.90 51.33 2.05
N HIS A 223 -21.72 51.03 3.08
CA HIS A 223 -22.90 50.19 2.98
C HIS A 223 -24.09 50.86 3.68
N SER A 224 -25.31 50.52 3.26
CA SER A 224 -26.50 50.89 4.02
C SER A 224 -26.54 50.17 5.37
N LEU A 225 -27.24 50.70 6.35
CA LEU A 225 -27.41 50.10 7.67
C LEU A 225 -27.86 48.62 7.58
N PHE A 226 -28.89 48.32 6.78
CA PHE A 226 -29.37 46.93 6.60
C PHE A 226 -28.35 46.02 5.98
N LYS A 227 -27.58 46.50 5.00
CA LYS A 227 -26.50 45.68 4.39
C LYS A 227 -25.38 45.42 5.40
N THR A 228 -25.01 46.46 6.19
CA THR A 228 -23.98 46.29 7.24
C THR A 228 -24.40 45.28 8.29
N ILE A 229 -25.64 45.32 8.78
CA ILE A 229 -26.16 44.31 9.73
C ILE A 229 -26.10 42.91 9.12
N SER A 230 -26.52 42.75 7.87
CA SER A 230 -26.42 41.45 7.17
C SER A 230 -24.99 40.98 7.03
N LEU A 231 -24.03 41.87 6.78
CA LEU A 231 -22.61 41.53 6.68
C LEU A 231 -22.01 41.18 8.05
N ILE A 232 -22.42 41.87 9.13
CA ILE A 232 -21.94 41.54 10.49
C ILE A 232 -22.22 40.09 10.83
N SER A 233 -23.39 39.53 10.46
CA SER A 233 -23.66 38.09 10.67
C SER A 233 -22.76 37.16 9.87
N GLN A 234 -22.15 37.64 8.79
CA GLN A 234 -21.20 36.86 7.99
C GLN A 234 -19.79 36.88 8.58
N SER A 235 -19.51 37.73 9.56
CA SER A 235 -18.22 37.75 10.27
C SER A 235 -18.11 36.66 11.36
N ILE A 236 -19.21 35.98 11.69
CA ILE A 236 -19.20 34.85 12.65
C ILE A 236 -18.16 33.85 12.21
N SER A 237 -17.33 33.40 13.16
CA SER A 237 -16.31 32.37 12.90
C SER A 237 -16.96 31.01 12.63
N VAL A 238 -16.45 30.30 11.66
CA VAL A 238 -16.95 28.97 11.28
C VAL A 238 -16.98 28.03 12.48
N GLY A 239 -15.98 28.09 13.35
CA GLY A 239 -15.91 27.29 14.58
C GLY A 239 -17.13 27.43 15.49
N ALA A 240 -17.76 28.62 15.51
CA ALA A 240 -18.92 28.90 16.36
C ALA A 240 -20.23 28.25 15.90
N ILE A 241 -20.31 27.82 14.65
CA ILE A 241 -21.53 27.25 14.06
C ILE A 241 -21.43 25.76 13.76
N LEU A 242 -20.28 25.13 14.05
CA LEU A 242 -20.09 23.71 13.80
C LEU A 242 -21.07 22.85 14.60
N GLN A 243 -21.68 21.91 13.92
CA GLN A 243 -22.58 20.94 14.55
C GLN A 243 -21.80 19.67 14.95
N ASN A 244 -22.16 19.10 16.09
CA ASN A 244 -21.60 17.80 16.48
C ASN A 244 -22.28 16.70 15.66
N ARG A 245 -21.62 16.25 14.58
CA ARG A 245 -22.07 15.20 13.67
C ARG A 245 -20.98 14.16 13.45
N ASN A 246 -21.41 12.93 13.27
CA ASN A 246 -20.53 11.91 12.76
C ASN A 246 -20.37 12.09 11.24
N PHE A 247 -19.14 12.00 10.77
CA PHE A 247 -18.80 12.01 9.35
C PHE A 247 -17.67 11.01 9.07
N TYR A 248 -17.63 10.51 7.85
CA TYR A 248 -16.55 9.64 7.40
C TYR A 248 -15.36 10.49 6.94
N SER A 249 -14.17 10.08 7.37
CA SER A 249 -12.90 10.56 6.89
C SER A 249 -12.01 9.38 6.52
N PHE A 250 -11.11 9.56 5.57
CA PHE A 250 -10.22 8.51 5.09
C PHE A 250 -8.76 8.91 5.27
N LYS A 251 -7.86 7.93 5.31
CA LYS A 251 -6.42 8.16 5.27
C LYS A 251 -5.95 8.18 3.82
N LYS A 252 -4.91 8.97 3.53
CA LYS A 252 -4.34 9.05 2.17
C LYS A 252 -3.87 7.70 1.63
N ASP A 253 -3.55 6.76 2.52
CA ASP A 253 -3.05 5.43 2.19
C ASP A 253 -4.15 4.35 2.15
N ASP A 254 -5.43 4.72 2.39
CA ASP A 254 -6.57 3.79 2.28
C ASP A 254 -6.77 3.36 0.82
N PHE A 255 -7.15 2.09 0.63
CA PHE A 255 -7.36 1.53 -0.69
C PHE A 255 -8.70 1.96 -1.30
N LEU A 256 -8.68 2.30 -2.59
CA LEU A 256 -9.89 2.78 -3.28
C LEU A 256 -11.03 1.76 -3.28
N HIS A 257 -10.73 0.46 -3.34
CA HIS A 257 -11.75 -0.58 -3.31
C HIS A 257 -12.44 -0.70 -1.94
N GLU A 258 -11.74 -0.43 -0.83
CA GLU A 258 -12.31 -0.49 0.53
C GLU A 258 -13.24 0.68 0.81
N ILE A 259 -12.85 1.89 0.38
CA ILE A 259 -13.64 3.11 0.65
C ILE A 259 -14.84 3.26 -0.27
N LYS A 260 -14.83 2.61 -1.44
CA LYS A 260 -15.86 2.75 -2.47
C LYS A 260 -17.26 2.43 -1.96
N ASP A 261 -17.41 1.34 -1.21
CA ASP A 261 -18.69 0.90 -0.68
C ASP A 261 -19.16 1.85 0.44
N ILE A 262 -18.27 2.29 1.31
CA ILE A 262 -18.57 3.28 2.36
C ILE A 262 -19.08 4.58 1.73
N MET A 263 -18.38 5.07 0.68
CA MET A 263 -18.77 6.30 -0.01
C MET A 263 -20.10 6.18 -0.76
N LYS A 264 -20.41 4.99 -1.28
CA LYS A 264 -21.66 4.71 -2.01
C LYS A 264 -22.86 4.68 -1.07
N ASP A 265 -22.71 4.07 0.12
CA ASP A 265 -23.80 3.85 1.06
C ASP A 265 -24.02 5.05 2.00
N SER A 266 -23.13 6.04 1.96
CA SER A 266 -23.21 7.26 2.77
C SER A 266 -23.97 8.37 2.06
N ASN A 267 -24.72 9.18 2.83
CA ASN A 267 -25.31 10.45 2.38
C ASN A 267 -24.27 11.59 2.29
N GLN A 268 -23.04 11.35 2.73
CA GLN A 268 -21.96 12.32 2.64
C GLN A 268 -21.46 12.42 1.19
N THR A 269 -21.27 13.63 0.69
CA THR A 269 -20.83 13.86 -0.71
C THR A 269 -19.37 14.24 -0.82
N ASN A 270 -18.81 14.86 0.20
CA ASN A 270 -17.42 15.32 0.28
C ASN A 270 -16.77 14.64 1.48
N PHE A 271 -15.69 13.91 1.25
CA PHE A 271 -15.00 13.12 2.27
C PHE A 271 -13.62 13.71 2.52
N PRO A 272 -13.34 14.20 3.74
CA PRO A 272 -11.99 14.65 4.09
C PRO A 272 -11.03 13.47 4.10
N VAL A 273 -9.83 13.73 3.61
CA VAL A 273 -8.70 12.79 3.63
C VAL A 273 -7.63 13.36 4.54
N ILE A 274 -7.12 12.56 5.43
CA ILE A 274 -6.07 12.94 6.38
C ILE A 274 -4.78 12.15 6.12
N ASP A 275 -3.66 12.71 6.50
CA ASP A 275 -2.40 12.01 6.56
C ASP A 275 -2.23 11.26 7.90
N ASN A 276 -1.05 10.66 8.10
CA ASN A 276 -0.76 9.89 9.30
C ASN A 276 -0.64 10.75 10.57
N ASP A 277 -0.44 12.06 10.41
CA ASP A 277 -0.34 13.03 11.49
C ASP A 277 -1.71 13.67 11.82
N GLY A 278 -2.78 13.26 11.12
CA GLY A 278 -4.13 13.80 11.28
C GLY A 278 -4.37 15.13 10.57
N LYS A 279 -3.42 15.59 9.74
CA LYS A 279 -3.57 16.80 8.94
C LYS A 279 -4.38 16.52 7.68
N VAL A 280 -5.17 17.49 7.26
CA VAL A 280 -5.97 17.35 6.06
C VAL A 280 -5.07 17.30 4.82
N TYR A 281 -5.10 16.17 4.13
CA TYR A 281 -4.48 15.96 2.83
C TYR A 281 -5.33 16.58 1.71
N GLY A 282 -6.65 16.59 1.87
CA GLY A 282 -7.62 17.18 0.96
C GLY A 282 -9.01 16.57 1.07
N THR A 283 -9.84 16.80 0.06
CA THR A 283 -11.23 16.30 -0.02
C THR A 283 -11.46 15.55 -1.30
N ILE A 284 -12.15 14.40 -1.20
CA ILE A 284 -12.54 13.56 -2.34
C ILE A 284 -14.05 13.38 -2.41
N ARG A 285 -14.52 13.05 -3.61
CA ARG A 285 -15.91 12.67 -3.93
C ARG A 285 -15.91 11.32 -4.63
N THR A 286 -17.02 10.60 -4.63
CA THR A 286 -17.18 9.31 -5.31
C THR A 286 -16.72 9.35 -6.79
N LYS A 287 -16.97 10.45 -7.50
CA LYS A 287 -16.50 10.63 -8.89
C LYS A 287 -14.98 10.69 -9.05
N ASN A 288 -14.22 10.96 -7.98
CA ASN A 288 -12.77 10.98 -8.06
C ASN A 288 -12.16 9.58 -8.12
N LEU A 289 -12.88 8.54 -7.66
CA LEU A 289 -12.39 7.16 -7.58
C LEU A 289 -12.13 6.51 -8.96
N ILE A 290 -12.65 7.08 -10.04
CA ILE A 290 -12.44 6.57 -11.41
C ILE A 290 -11.16 7.11 -12.07
N ASN A 291 -10.53 8.13 -11.51
CA ASN A 291 -9.37 8.78 -12.11
C ASN A 291 -8.19 8.75 -11.15
N PHE A 292 -7.36 7.72 -11.27
CA PHE A 292 -6.13 7.56 -10.50
C PHE A 292 -4.93 7.20 -11.40
N THR A 293 -3.74 7.52 -10.93
CA THR A 293 -2.49 7.12 -11.57
C THR A 293 -2.24 5.66 -11.28
N ARG A 294 -2.18 4.84 -12.32
CA ARG A 294 -1.89 3.40 -12.17
C ARG A 294 -0.41 3.18 -11.94
N LYS A 295 -0.07 2.37 -10.94
CA LYS A 295 1.30 1.92 -10.72
C LYS A 295 1.77 1.10 -11.92
N LYS A 296 2.93 1.44 -12.48
CA LYS A 296 3.49 0.75 -13.63
C LYS A 296 4.25 -0.48 -13.19
N VAL A 297 3.95 -1.63 -13.78
CA VAL A 297 4.54 -2.91 -13.37
C VAL A 297 5.10 -3.69 -14.56
N ILE A 298 6.14 -4.49 -14.29
CA ILE A 298 6.67 -5.51 -15.19
C ILE A 298 6.60 -6.85 -14.43
N LEU A 299 5.96 -7.84 -15.04
CA LEU A 299 5.87 -9.20 -14.54
C LEU A 299 7.02 -10.03 -15.11
N VAL A 300 7.70 -10.75 -14.24
CA VAL A 300 8.82 -11.63 -14.62
C VAL A 300 8.53 -13.02 -14.08
N ASP A 301 8.76 -14.04 -14.88
CA ASP A 301 8.63 -15.45 -14.49
C ASP A 301 7.23 -15.85 -14.02
N HIS A 302 6.21 -15.15 -14.49
CA HIS A 302 4.81 -15.54 -14.35
C HIS A 302 3.92 -14.64 -15.19
N ASN A 303 2.73 -15.15 -15.52
CA ASN A 303 1.69 -14.41 -16.24
C ASN A 303 0.29 -14.53 -15.61
N GLU A 304 0.10 -15.38 -14.60
CA GLU A 304 -1.19 -15.57 -13.95
C GLU A 304 -1.42 -14.60 -12.80
N PHE A 305 -2.59 -13.95 -12.75
CA PHE A 305 -3.00 -13.04 -11.67
C PHE A 305 -2.99 -13.73 -10.29
N SER A 306 -3.35 -15.02 -10.25
CA SER A 306 -3.36 -15.84 -9.03
C SER A 306 -1.96 -15.99 -8.40
N GLN A 307 -0.92 -15.94 -9.21
CA GLN A 307 0.48 -16.05 -8.78
C GLN A 307 1.13 -14.70 -8.52
N SER A 308 0.42 -13.61 -8.77
CA SER A 308 0.94 -12.23 -8.72
C SER A 308 0.57 -11.50 -7.43
N VAL A 309 1.01 -10.25 -7.32
CA VAL A 309 0.74 -9.34 -6.20
C VAL A 309 -0.75 -8.99 -6.12
N ALA A 310 -1.23 -8.73 -4.90
CA ALA A 310 -2.59 -8.22 -4.69
C ALA A 310 -2.80 -6.86 -5.40
N GLY A 311 -3.98 -6.67 -5.98
CA GLY A 311 -4.34 -5.42 -6.67
C GLY A 311 -3.75 -5.28 -8.08
N LEU A 312 -3.20 -6.35 -8.70
CA LEU A 312 -2.62 -6.27 -10.05
C LEU A 312 -3.59 -5.69 -11.09
N GLY A 313 -4.90 -5.91 -10.93
CA GLY A 313 -5.94 -5.35 -11.81
C GLY A 313 -6.02 -3.83 -11.83
N ASP A 314 -5.54 -3.15 -10.77
CA ASP A 314 -5.47 -1.69 -10.68
C ASP A 314 -4.18 -1.13 -11.32
N ALA A 315 -3.19 -1.96 -11.58
CA ALA A 315 -1.90 -1.55 -12.14
C ALA A 315 -1.92 -1.46 -13.68
N GLN A 316 -0.95 -0.76 -14.24
CA GLN A 316 -0.63 -0.77 -15.65
C GLN A 316 0.51 -1.76 -15.90
N ILE A 317 0.21 -2.91 -16.50
CA ILE A 317 1.21 -3.90 -16.87
C ILE A 317 1.89 -3.43 -18.17
N LEU A 318 3.17 -3.08 -18.08
CA LEU A 318 3.95 -2.61 -19.23
C LEU A 318 4.54 -3.76 -20.05
N GLN A 319 5.01 -4.79 -19.35
CA GLN A 319 5.68 -5.94 -19.95
C GLN A 319 5.49 -7.20 -19.13
N VAL A 320 5.42 -8.34 -19.81
CA VAL A 320 5.52 -9.69 -19.22
C VAL A 320 6.73 -10.36 -19.85
N ILE A 321 7.61 -10.95 -19.03
CA ILE A 321 8.78 -11.74 -19.44
C ILE A 321 8.63 -13.09 -18.80
N ASP A 322 8.38 -14.14 -19.58
CA ASP A 322 7.99 -15.44 -19.03
C ASP A 322 8.31 -16.59 -19.98
N HIS A 323 8.62 -17.75 -19.41
CA HIS A 323 8.85 -19.01 -20.12
C HIS A 323 7.77 -20.07 -19.87
N HIS A 324 6.77 -19.72 -19.05
CA HIS A 324 5.65 -20.60 -18.73
C HIS A 324 4.56 -20.56 -19.80
N LYS A 325 3.62 -21.51 -19.73
CA LYS A 325 2.39 -21.48 -20.53
C LYS A 325 1.56 -20.26 -20.18
N PHE A 326 0.94 -19.64 -21.16
CA PHE A 326 -0.03 -18.57 -20.97
C PHE A 326 -1.43 -19.16 -20.77
N ALA A 327 -2.10 -18.73 -19.69
CA ALA A 327 -3.51 -19.06 -19.41
C ALA A 327 -4.20 -17.80 -18.92
N ASN A 328 -5.45 -17.56 -19.34
CA ASN A 328 -6.38 -16.53 -18.84
C ASN A 328 -5.75 -15.16 -18.47
N PHE A 329 -4.78 -14.70 -19.27
CA PHE A 329 -4.12 -13.41 -19.08
C PHE A 329 -4.89 -12.33 -19.83
N GLN A 330 -5.43 -11.35 -19.12
CA GLN A 330 -6.18 -10.24 -19.68
C GLN A 330 -5.63 -8.91 -19.14
N THR A 331 -5.49 -7.91 -20.01
CA THR A 331 -5.06 -6.56 -19.64
C THR A 331 -6.01 -5.52 -20.23
N ASN A 332 -6.15 -4.39 -19.54
CA ASN A 332 -6.95 -3.27 -20.03
C ASN A 332 -6.20 -2.42 -21.05
N ASP A 333 -4.87 -2.47 -21.05
CA ASP A 333 -4.00 -1.69 -21.93
C ASP A 333 -3.14 -2.63 -22.78
N PRO A 334 -2.60 -2.16 -23.93
CA PRO A 334 -1.61 -2.90 -24.68
C PRO A 334 -0.37 -3.22 -23.84
N VAL A 335 0.09 -4.47 -23.87
CA VAL A 335 1.22 -4.98 -23.10
C VAL A 335 2.28 -5.57 -24.02
N LYS A 336 3.58 -5.34 -23.72
CA LYS A 336 4.66 -6.06 -24.38
C LYS A 336 4.78 -7.45 -23.76
N ILE A 337 4.65 -8.51 -24.55
CA ILE A 337 4.88 -9.89 -24.10
C ILE A 337 6.18 -10.38 -24.72
N THR A 338 7.10 -10.85 -23.91
CA THR A 338 8.35 -11.49 -24.32
C THR A 338 8.35 -12.89 -23.72
N ALA A 339 7.94 -13.87 -24.51
CA ALA A 339 7.81 -15.24 -24.08
C ALA A 339 8.52 -16.18 -25.05
N GLU A 340 9.28 -17.12 -24.49
CA GLU A 340 9.98 -18.15 -25.27
C GLU A 340 9.90 -19.50 -24.55
N ALA A 341 9.89 -20.58 -25.31
CA ALA A 341 9.96 -21.93 -24.77
C ALA A 341 11.43 -22.30 -24.45
N VAL A 342 11.92 -21.81 -23.33
CA VAL A 342 13.26 -22.03 -22.78
C VAL A 342 13.16 -22.55 -21.34
N GLY A 343 14.28 -22.96 -20.76
CA GLY A 343 14.32 -23.52 -19.41
C GLY A 343 14.20 -22.50 -18.28
N CYS A 344 14.41 -21.19 -18.56
CA CYS A 344 14.50 -20.17 -17.51
C CYS A 344 14.21 -18.78 -18.06
N SER A 345 13.52 -17.92 -17.29
CA SER A 345 13.25 -16.52 -17.65
C SER A 345 14.54 -15.69 -17.81
N SER A 346 15.60 -16.01 -17.05
CA SER A 346 16.89 -15.30 -17.19
C SER A 346 17.52 -15.47 -18.56
N THR A 347 17.25 -16.57 -19.28
CA THR A 347 17.68 -16.76 -20.69
C THR A 347 17.03 -15.72 -21.60
N ILE A 348 15.73 -15.43 -21.38
CA ILE A 348 15.01 -14.39 -22.11
C ILE A 348 15.55 -13.01 -21.75
N VAL A 349 15.73 -12.75 -20.45
CA VAL A 349 16.25 -11.46 -19.95
C VAL A 349 17.63 -11.18 -20.55
N TYR A 350 18.51 -12.17 -20.62
CA TYR A 350 19.83 -11.98 -21.24
C TYR A 350 19.74 -11.67 -22.74
N SER A 351 18.77 -12.27 -23.46
CA SER A 351 18.50 -11.89 -24.86
C SER A 351 18.10 -10.40 -24.96
N LEU A 352 17.28 -9.91 -24.01
CA LEU A 352 16.92 -8.48 -23.97
C LEU A 352 18.12 -7.57 -23.66
N PHE A 353 19.10 -8.02 -22.85
CA PHE A 353 20.36 -7.29 -22.68
C PHE A 353 21.12 -7.15 -24.00
N LYS A 354 21.22 -8.23 -24.78
CA LYS A 354 21.86 -8.21 -26.11
C LYS A 354 21.14 -7.28 -27.08
N GLU A 355 19.81 -7.35 -27.14
CA GLU A 355 18.98 -6.48 -27.97
C GLU A 355 19.16 -5.00 -27.63
N ALA A 356 19.29 -4.67 -26.36
CA ALA A 356 19.52 -3.31 -25.89
C ALA A 356 20.97 -2.83 -26.01
N GLY A 357 21.91 -3.70 -26.42
CA GLY A 357 23.34 -3.40 -26.48
C GLY A 357 23.97 -3.16 -25.09
N VAL A 358 23.36 -3.68 -24.02
CA VAL A 358 23.83 -3.54 -22.64
C VAL A 358 24.57 -4.80 -22.20
N VAL A 359 25.80 -4.63 -21.72
CA VAL A 359 26.55 -5.74 -21.12
C VAL A 359 26.26 -5.80 -19.63
N PRO A 360 25.74 -6.92 -19.09
CA PRO A 360 25.50 -7.03 -17.66
C PRO A 360 26.81 -7.02 -16.89
N PRO A 361 26.90 -6.31 -15.73
CA PRO A 361 28.08 -6.41 -14.87
C PRO A 361 28.17 -7.79 -14.24
N LYS A 362 29.34 -8.10 -13.68
CA LYS A 362 29.68 -9.40 -13.12
C LYS A 362 28.61 -9.96 -12.17
N GLU A 363 28.10 -9.13 -11.30
CA GLU A 363 27.11 -9.51 -10.29
C GLU A 363 25.76 -9.87 -10.93
N ILE A 364 25.31 -9.11 -11.91
CA ILE A 364 24.05 -9.36 -12.64
C ILE A 364 24.19 -10.58 -13.56
N ALA A 365 25.32 -10.75 -14.22
CA ALA A 365 25.61 -11.96 -15.00
C ALA A 365 25.60 -13.20 -14.11
N GLY A 366 26.17 -13.10 -12.88
CA GLY A 366 26.23 -14.20 -11.93
C GLY A 366 24.86 -14.64 -11.42
N ILE A 367 23.96 -13.73 -11.11
CA ILE A 367 22.61 -14.11 -10.67
C ILE A 367 21.76 -14.68 -11.81
N MET A 368 21.89 -14.16 -13.06
CA MET A 368 21.23 -14.75 -14.22
C MET A 368 21.72 -16.16 -14.51
N LEU A 369 23.05 -16.40 -14.43
CA LEU A 369 23.62 -17.74 -14.52
C LEU A 369 23.01 -18.68 -13.48
N SER A 370 22.92 -18.21 -12.23
CA SER A 370 22.37 -19.00 -11.12
C SER A 370 20.92 -19.37 -11.36
N ALA A 371 20.11 -18.47 -11.88
CA ALA A 371 18.73 -18.73 -12.26
C ALA A 371 18.63 -19.86 -13.31
N ILE A 372 19.43 -19.79 -14.36
CA ILE A 372 19.46 -20.83 -15.41
C ILE A 372 19.85 -22.18 -14.80
N ILE A 373 20.87 -22.22 -13.97
CA ILE A 373 21.33 -23.45 -13.30
C ILE A 373 20.22 -24.03 -12.43
N SER A 374 19.49 -23.20 -11.68
CA SER A 374 18.39 -23.60 -10.81
C SER A 374 17.26 -24.26 -11.60
N ASP A 375 16.68 -23.54 -12.54
CA ASP A 375 15.51 -23.99 -13.30
C ASP A 375 15.77 -25.15 -14.24
N THR A 376 16.99 -25.24 -14.74
CA THR A 376 17.41 -26.35 -15.61
C THR A 376 18.01 -27.54 -14.84
N LEU A 377 18.10 -27.45 -13.52
CA LEU A 377 18.74 -28.45 -12.67
C LEU A 377 20.13 -28.87 -13.23
N LEU A 378 21.01 -27.88 -13.42
CA LEU A 378 22.30 -28.06 -14.07
C LEU A 378 22.17 -28.71 -15.46
N PHE A 379 21.28 -28.19 -16.29
CA PHE A 379 21.01 -28.62 -17.67
C PHE A 379 20.42 -30.03 -17.81
N ARG A 380 19.90 -30.61 -16.70
CA ARG A 380 19.30 -31.95 -16.68
C ARG A 380 17.77 -31.95 -16.79
N SER A 381 17.14 -30.79 -16.62
CA SER A 381 15.70 -30.70 -16.79
C SER A 381 15.29 -30.94 -18.24
N PRO A 382 14.20 -31.67 -18.51
CA PRO A 382 13.65 -31.82 -19.85
C PRO A 382 13.18 -30.51 -20.48
N THR A 383 13.08 -29.44 -19.71
CA THR A 383 12.74 -28.09 -20.16
C THR A 383 13.97 -27.30 -20.62
N CYS A 384 15.19 -27.78 -20.29
CA CYS A 384 16.44 -27.15 -20.71
C CYS A 384 16.58 -27.18 -22.23
N THR A 385 17.01 -26.05 -22.81
CA THR A 385 17.25 -25.90 -24.24
C THR A 385 18.72 -25.60 -24.52
N GLU A 386 19.16 -25.82 -25.76
CA GLU A 386 20.50 -25.42 -26.22
C GLU A 386 20.77 -23.92 -26.02
N LYS A 387 19.70 -23.10 -26.05
CA LYS A 387 19.80 -21.66 -25.79
C LYS A 387 20.15 -21.38 -24.32
N ASP A 388 19.61 -22.16 -23.39
CA ASP A 388 19.93 -22.03 -21.96
C ASP A 388 21.40 -22.37 -21.70
N GLU A 389 21.89 -23.47 -22.26
CA GLU A 389 23.28 -23.89 -22.12
C GLU A 389 24.25 -22.83 -22.68
N LYS A 390 24.03 -22.33 -23.91
CA LYS A 390 24.85 -21.27 -24.52
C LYS A 390 24.80 -19.98 -23.71
N THR A 391 23.61 -19.61 -23.21
CA THR A 391 23.45 -18.41 -22.37
C THR A 391 24.21 -18.55 -21.06
N ALA A 392 24.15 -19.71 -20.41
CA ALA A 392 24.89 -19.99 -19.19
C ALA A 392 26.41 -19.91 -19.40
N GLU A 393 26.94 -20.43 -20.52
CA GLU A 393 28.36 -20.33 -20.86
C GLU A 393 28.81 -18.87 -21.02
N GLU A 394 28.02 -18.04 -21.73
CA GLU A 394 28.32 -16.62 -21.92
C GLU A 394 28.27 -15.87 -20.58
N LEU A 395 27.22 -16.11 -19.77
CA LEU A 395 27.06 -15.49 -18.46
C LEU A 395 28.15 -15.96 -17.48
N GLY A 396 28.56 -17.22 -17.54
CA GLY A 396 29.67 -17.77 -16.74
C GLY A 396 30.98 -16.99 -16.97
N LYS A 397 31.31 -16.71 -18.22
CA LYS A 397 32.48 -15.89 -18.57
C LYS A 397 32.36 -14.47 -18.01
N LEU A 398 31.19 -13.82 -18.14
CA LEU A 398 30.94 -12.47 -17.63
C LEU A 398 30.95 -12.43 -16.09
N ALA A 399 30.43 -13.47 -15.45
CA ALA A 399 30.39 -13.60 -14.00
C ALA A 399 31.74 -14.00 -13.38
N GLY A 400 32.72 -14.42 -14.20
CA GLY A 400 33.99 -14.95 -13.73
C GLY A 400 33.84 -16.30 -13.02
N VAL A 401 32.89 -17.11 -13.44
CA VAL A 401 32.67 -18.48 -12.96
C VAL A 401 33.35 -19.43 -13.95
N GLU A 402 34.52 -19.94 -13.57
CA GLU A 402 35.34 -20.82 -14.44
C GLU A 402 34.72 -22.20 -14.61
N ASP A 403 34.15 -22.76 -13.56
CA ASP A 403 33.51 -24.09 -13.53
C ASP A 403 32.05 -23.94 -13.12
N ILE A 404 31.18 -23.88 -14.13
CA ILE A 404 29.72 -23.73 -13.95
C ILE A 404 29.12 -24.91 -13.22
N TYR A 405 29.64 -26.14 -13.49
CA TYR A 405 29.13 -27.36 -12.86
C TYR A 405 29.45 -27.39 -11.35
N LYS A 406 30.68 -27.07 -10.99
CA LYS A 406 31.10 -26.99 -9.59
C LYS A 406 30.32 -25.93 -8.84
N TYR A 407 30.20 -24.72 -9.45
CA TYR A 407 29.42 -23.64 -8.85
C TYR A 407 27.95 -24.03 -8.68
N GLY A 408 27.34 -24.64 -9.69
CA GLY A 408 25.96 -25.06 -9.64
C GLY A 408 25.70 -26.11 -8.54
N MET A 409 26.63 -27.04 -8.36
CA MET A 409 26.55 -28.01 -7.26
C MET A 409 26.63 -27.32 -5.89
N GLU A 410 27.55 -26.36 -5.70
CA GLU A 410 27.63 -25.57 -4.46
C GLU A 410 26.29 -24.85 -4.18
N MET A 411 25.66 -24.25 -5.19
CA MET A 411 24.38 -23.55 -5.10
C MET A 411 23.24 -24.50 -4.73
N LEU A 412 23.10 -25.64 -5.43
CA LEU A 412 22.04 -26.60 -5.19
C LEU A 412 22.18 -27.27 -3.80
N ILE A 413 23.41 -27.54 -3.35
CA ILE A 413 23.69 -28.02 -1.99
C ILE A 413 23.23 -26.98 -0.97
N ALA A 414 23.56 -25.68 -1.15
CA ALA A 414 23.15 -24.62 -0.25
C ALA A 414 21.60 -24.50 -0.18
N GLY A 415 20.92 -24.70 -1.31
CA GLY A 415 19.45 -24.67 -1.41
C GLY A 415 18.76 -25.84 -0.71
N THR A 416 19.40 -26.99 -0.72
CA THR A 416 18.85 -28.24 -0.18
C THR A 416 19.48 -28.65 1.16
N SER A 417 20.34 -27.82 1.76
CA SER A 417 20.96 -28.09 3.05
C SER A 417 19.93 -28.07 4.18
N PHE A 418 20.03 -29.06 5.05
CA PHE A 418 19.22 -29.22 6.26
C PHE A 418 20.03 -28.96 7.55
N ASP A 419 21.22 -28.36 7.46
CA ASP A 419 22.19 -28.21 8.57
C ASP A 419 21.61 -27.56 9.84
N ASN A 420 20.56 -26.74 9.71
CA ASN A 420 19.92 -26.07 10.82
C ASN A 420 18.58 -26.70 11.23
N ASN A 421 18.21 -27.86 10.68
CA ASN A 421 16.94 -28.51 10.95
C ASN A 421 17.17 -29.82 11.75
N THR A 422 16.34 -30.05 12.74
CA THR A 422 16.27 -31.32 13.44
C THR A 422 15.53 -32.37 12.59
N PRO A 423 15.75 -33.67 12.77
CA PRO A 423 15.03 -34.71 12.03
C PRO A 423 13.50 -34.58 12.07
N PRO A 424 12.83 -34.26 13.21
CA PRO A 424 11.40 -34.02 13.23
C PRO A 424 10.98 -32.83 12.35
N GLU A 425 11.77 -31.75 12.32
CA GLU A 425 11.49 -30.60 11.47
C GLU A 425 11.59 -30.93 10.00
N ILE A 426 12.62 -31.71 9.61
CA ILE A 426 12.82 -32.18 8.22
C ILE A 426 11.63 -33.05 7.78
N LEU A 427 11.20 -34.00 8.61
CA LEU A 427 10.04 -34.86 8.32
C LEU A 427 8.75 -34.05 8.14
N ASN A 428 8.59 -32.94 8.86
CA ASN A 428 7.40 -32.12 8.81
C ASN A 428 7.39 -31.05 7.70
N LEU A 429 8.48 -30.86 6.92
CA LEU A 429 8.53 -29.89 5.83
C LEU A 429 7.49 -30.18 4.74
N ASP A 430 7.33 -31.44 4.34
CA ASP A 430 6.29 -31.87 3.39
C ASP A 430 5.74 -33.24 3.77
N LYS A 431 5.22 -33.39 5.00
CA LYS A 431 4.51 -34.55 5.47
C LYS A 431 3.04 -34.48 5.07
N LYS A 432 2.49 -35.60 4.58
CA LYS A 432 1.05 -35.76 4.30
C LYS A 432 0.57 -37.09 4.85
N GLU A 433 -0.63 -37.07 5.38
CA GLU A 433 -1.30 -38.21 5.98
C GLU A 433 -2.32 -38.81 5.02
N PHE A 434 -2.45 -40.11 5.01
CA PHE A 434 -3.34 -40.85 4.14
C PHE A 434 -3.99 -41.99 4.91
N ASN A 435 -5.21 -42.33 4.56
CA ASN A 435 -5.86 -43.57 4.96
C ASN A 435 -6.25 -44.32 3.68
N MET A 436 -5.60 -45.43 3.43
CA MET A 436 -5.76 -46.23 2.21
C MET A 436 -6.06 -47.69 2.59
N GLY A 437 -7.25 -48.19 2.19
CA GLY A 437 -7.66 -49.55 2.49
C GLY A 437 -7.64 -49.91 3.99
N GLY A 438 -7.98 -48.94 4.86
CA GLY A 438 -7.93 -49.13 6.32
C GLY A 438 -6.53 -49.05 6.93
N THR A 439 -5.51 -48.67 6.15
CA THR A 439 -4.15 -48.47 6.63
C THR A 439 -3.89 -46.97 6.82
N SER A 440 -3.61 -46.57 8.05
CA SER A 440 -3.20 -45.22 8.39
C SER A 440 -1.72 -45.02 8.11
N MET A 441 -1.38 -44.04 7.26
CA MET A 441 0.02 -43.82 6.89
C MET A 441 0.39 -42.33 6.77
N ALA A 442 1.63 -42.02 7.11
CA ALA A 442 2.26 -40.73 6.85
C ALA A 442 3.35 -40.89 5.78
N VAL A 443 3.41 -39.96 4.85
CA VAL A 443 4.45 -39.91 3.81
C VAL A 443 5.06 -38.52 3.79
N ALA A 444 6.29 -38.42 4.28
CA ALA A 444 7.13 -37.22 4.19
C ALA A 444 8.02 -37.29 2.96
N GLN A 445 8.27 -36.15 2.30
CA GLN A 445 9.21 -36.07 1.17
C GLN A 445 10.10 -34.85 1.30
N VAL A 446 11.39 -35.05 0.99
CA VAL A 446 12.32 -33.93 0.79
C VAL A 446 13.11 -34.14 -0.50
N ASN A 447 13.45 -33.04 -1.13
CA ASN A 447 14.32 -33.02 -2.30
C ASN A 447 15.71 -32.55 -1.87
N THR A 448 16.74 -33.25 -2.30
CA THR A 448 18.13 -32.91 -1.95
C THR A 448 19.09 -33.30 -3.07
N VAL A 449 20.25 -32.66 -3.07
CA VAL A 449 21.43 -33.10 -3.85
C VAL A 449 22.42 -33.88 -2.96
N ASP A 450 22.26 -33.83 -1.64
CA ASP A 450 23.10 -34.51 -0.65
C ASP A 450 22.30 -35.59 0.09
N VAL A 451 22.01 -36.67 -0.62
CA VAL A 451 21.34 -37.86 -0.04
C VAL A 451 22.20 -38.49 1.04
N GLU A 452 23.53 -38.57 0.83
CA GLU A 452 24.44 -39.18 1.78
C GLU A 452 24.50 -38.44 3.10
N GLY A 453 24.46 -37.10 3.05
CA GLY A 453 24.38 -36.23 4.25
C GLY A 453 23.14 -36.53 5.09
N LEU A 454 21.97 -36.65 4.47
CA LEU A 454 20.75 -37.05 5.16
C LEU A 454 20.79 -38.46 5.68
N LEU A 455 21.34 -39.40 4.94
CA LEU A 455 21.44 -40.79 5.38
C LEU A 455 22.39 -40.98 6.57
N LYS A 456 23.34 -40.08 6.82
CA LYS A 456 24.15 -40.10 8.05
C LYS A 456 23.30 -39.87 9.30
N MET A 457 22.14 -39.20 9.16
CA MET A 457 21.17 -38.96 10.25
C MET A 457 20.08 -40.03 10.31
N LYS A 458 20.25 -41.18 9.63
CA LYS A 458 19.24 -42.25 9.51
C LYS A 458 18.72 -42.73 10.88
N SER A 459 19.60 -42.92 11.87
CA SER A 459 19.20 -43.32 13.22
C SER A 459 18.29 -42.28 13.92
N ASP A 460 18.55 -41.01 13.68
CA ASP A 460 17.76 -39.94 14.26
C ASP A 460 16.39 -39.79 13.58
N PHE A 461 16.33 -40.00 12.25
CA PHE A 461 15.06 -40.12 11.51
C PHE A 461 14.25 -41.32 11.99
N GLU A 462 14.88 -42.48 12.21
CA GLU A 462 14.24 -43.68 12.74
C GLU A 462 13.57 -43.38 14.10
N ALA A 463 14.30 -42.75 15.00
CA ALA A 463 13.78 -42.38 16.31
C ALA A 463 12.56 -41.40 16.19
N ALA A 464 12.67 -40.38 15.33
CA ALA A 464 11.61 -39.40 15.10
C ALA A 464 10.37 -40.03 14.46
N MET A 465 10.53 -40.89 13.44
CA MET A 465 9.44 -41.58 12.75
C MET A 465 8.69 -42.52 13.70
N ASN A 466 9.44 -43.30 14.50
CA ASN A 466 8.82 -44.19 15.50
C ASN A 466 8.07 -43.41 16.61
N ALA A 467 8.56 -42.26 17.00
CA ALA A 467 7.85 -41.39 17.93
C ALA A 467 6.52 -40.90 17.36
N GLU A 468 6.52 -40.47 16.09
CA GLU A 468 5.30 -40.02 15.38
C GLU A 468 4.30 -41.15 15.14
N ILE A 469 4.77 -42.34 14.80
CA ILE A 469 3.94 -43.54 14.66
C ILE A 469 3.17 -43.82 15.96
N LYS A 470 3.86 -43.79 17.11
CA LYS A 470 3.25 -44.01 18.41
C LYS A 470 2.25 -42.87 18.80
N ALA A 471 2.60 -41.63 18.50
CA ALA A 471 1.78 -40.47 18.85
C ALA A 471 0.48 -40.38 18.04
N ASN A 472 0.52 -40.76 16.76
CA ASN A 472 -0.60 -40.53 15.82
C ASN A 472 -1.26 -41.86 15.37
N GLY A 473 -0.77 -43.02 15.79
CA GLY A 473 -1.35 -44.31 15.45
C GLY A 473 -1.19 -44.70 13.97
N TYR A 474 -0.08 -44.34 13.35
CA TYR A 474 0.18 -44.75 11.98
C TYR A 474 0.58 -46.21 11.89
N ASP A 475 0.04 -46.93 10.94
CA ASP A 475 0.49 -48.30 10.60
C ASP A 475 1.81 -48.27 9.81
N LEU A 476 2.05 -47.20 9.07
CA LEU A 476 3.22 -47.04 8.21
C LEU A 476 3.64 -45.56 8.15
N PHE A 477 4.93 -45.29 8.30
CA PHE A 477 5.54 -44.00 8.02
C PHE A 477 6.61 -44.14 6.96
N LEU A 478 6.50 -43.38 5.88
CA LEU A 478 7.49 -43.32 4.80
C LEU A 478 8.19 -41.97 4.80
N PHE A 479 9.51 -41.99 4.75
CA PHE A 479 10.29 -40.80 4.44
C PHE A 479 11.00 -40.99 3.09
N VAL A 480 10.68 -40.12 2.15
CA VAL A 480 11.14 -40.13 0.76
C VAL A 480 12.23 -39.09 0.60
N ILE A 481 13.47 -39.52 0.44
CA ILE A 481 14.61 -38.65 0.15
C ILE A 481 14.85 -38.69 -1.35
N THR A 482 14.47 -37.62 -2.05
CA THR A 482 14.57 -37.55 -3.52
C THR A 482 15.88 -36.88 -3.92
N ASP A 483 16.72 -37.63 -4.61
CA ASP A 483 17.92 -37.15 -5.29
C ASP A 483 17.52 -36.48 -6.59
N ILE A 484 17.55 -35.14 -6.57
CA ILE A 484 17.13 -34.35 -7.74
C ILE A 484 18.14 -34.41 -8.89
N ILE A 485 19.40 -34.76 -8.59
CA ILE A 485 20.46 -34.87 -9.60
C ILE A 485 20.37 -36.19 -10.37
N ASN A 486 20.18 -37.29 -9.67
CA ASN A 486 20.15 -38.62 -10.28
C ASN A 486 18.72 -39.09 -10.59
N SER A 487 17.70 -38.27 -10.27
CA SER A 487 16.27 -38.57 -10.47
C SER A 487 15.87 -39.91 -9.81
N ASN A 488 16.34 -40.14 -8.59
CA ASN A 488 16.05 -41.33 -7.80
C ASN A 488 15.46 -40.92 -6.45
N SER A 489 14.79 -41.87 -5.77
CA SER A 489 14.39 -41.65 -4.37
C SER A 489 14.86 -42.79 -3.49
N THR A 490 15.40 -42.45 -2.33
CA THR A 490 15.66 -43.40 -1.25
C THR A 490 14.49 -43.31 -0.27
N LEU A 491 13.82 -44.45 -0.04
CA LEU A 491 12.74 -44.55 0.94
C LEU A 491 13.29 -45.09 2.26
N LEU A 492 12.88 -44.47 3.37
CA LEU A 492 12.95 -45.08 4.71
C LEU A 492 11.51 -45.42 5.14
N ALA A 493 11.29 -46.67 5.58
CA ALA A 493 9.97 -47.18 5.93
C ALA A 493 9.97 -47.78 7.34
N PHE A 494 9.05 -47.31 8.20
CA PHE A 494 8.87 -47.74 9.58
C PHE A 494 7.39 -47.96 9.88
N GLY A 495 7.09 -48.83 10.84
CA GLY A 495 5.74 -49.20 11.26
C GLY A 495 5.47 -50.71 11.11
N GLU A 496 4.24 -51.14 11.46
CA GLU A 496 3.85 -52.56 11.42
C GLU A 496 3.59 -53.08 10.01
N LYS A 497 3.26 -52.16 9.05
CA LYS A 497 2.90 -52.52 7.67
C LYS A 497 3.97 -52.15 6.63
N THR A 498 5.25 -52.23 6.97
CA THR A 498 6.36 -51.98 6.02
C THR A 498 6.36 -52.94 4.82
N ASN A 499 5.77 -54.14 4.97
CA ASN A 499 5.59 -55.11 3.87
C ASN A 499 4.74 -54.54 2.71
N LEU A 500 3.89 -53.55 2.95
CA LEU A 500 3.17 -52.85 1.88
C LEU A 500 4.09 -52.13 0.91
N VAL A 501 5.23 -51.63 1.40
CA VAL A 501 6.23 -50.95 0.55
C VAL A 501 6.91 -51.97 -0.35
N GLU A 502 7.26 -53.12 0.20
CA GLU A 502 7.87 -54.21 -0.59
C GLU A 502 6.92 -54.72 -1.67
N LEU A 503 5.64 -54.87 -1.32
CA LEU A 503 4.61 -55.26 -2.27
C LEU A 503 4.38 -54.19 -3.34
N ALA A 504 4.28 -52.91 -2.95
CA ALA A 504 4.05 -51.80 -3.86
C ALA A 504 5.12 -51.63 -4.93
N PHE A 505 6.38 -51.88 -4.58
CA PHE A 505 7.52 -51.69 -5.49
C PHE A 505 8.15 -53.01 -5.96
N ASN A 506 7.58 -54.14 -5.57
CA ASN A 506 8.11 -55.47 -5.88
C ASN A 506 9.61 -55.58 -5.59
N LYS A 507 10.02 -55.10 -4.42
CA LYS A 507 11.42 -55.05 -3.98
C LYS A 507 11.51 -55.10 -2.47
N SER A 508 12.51 -55.84 -1.95
CA SER A 508 12.72 -55.98 -0.50
C SER A 508 13.41 -54.76 0.10
N LEU A 509 13.01 -54.40 1.31
CA LEU A 509 13.68 -53.41 2.15
C LEU A 509 14.99 -53.99 2.69
N THR A 510 16.06 -53.23 2.66
CA THR A 510 17.34 -53.54 3.26
C THR A 510 17.59 -52.61 4.44
N GLY A 511 17.40 -53.11 5.66
CA GLY A 511 17.52 -52.27 6.85
C GLY A 511 16.56 -51.04 6.86
N ASN A 512 15.30 -51.30 6.54
CA ASN A 512 14.23 -50.30 6.43
C ASN A 512 14.42 -49.24 5.30
N GLU A 513 15.31 -49.53 4.34
CA GLU A 513 15.66 -48.64 3.23
C GLU A 513 15.41 -49.30 1.87
N MET A 514 14.97 -48.50 0.89
CA MET A 514 14.78 -48.92 -0.49
C MET A 514 15.16 -47.83 -1.47
N LEU A 515 16.05 -48.11 -2.40
CA LEU A 515 16.35 -47.18 -3.51
C LEU A 515 15.39 -47.44 -4.67
N LEU A 516 14.69 -46.40 -5.10
CA LEU A 516 13.78 -46.40 -6.25
C LEU A 516 14.39 -45.55 -7.37
N LYS A 517 14.86 -46.21 -8.44
CA LYS A 517 15.43 -45.53 -9.60
C LYS A 517 14.33 -44.94 -10.47
N GLY A 518 14.51 -43.66 -10.92
CA GLY A 518 13.56 -42.96 -11.78
C GLY A 518 12.26 -42.50 -11.08
N VAL A 519 12.21 -42.59 -9.74
CA VAL A 519 11.06 -42.17 -8.95
C VAL A 519 11.41 -40.85 -8.27
N VAL A 520 10.62 -39.79 -8.58
CA VAL A 520 10.84 -38.45 -8.05
C VAL A 520 9.54 -37.79 -7.55
N SER A 521 8.38 -38.38 -7.82
CA SER A 521 7.09 -37.81 -7.51
C SER A 521 6.28 -38.68 -6.56
N ARG A 522 6.08 -38.17 -5.31
CA ARG A 522 5.18 -38.81 -4.34
C ARG A 522 3.79 -39.05 -4.94
N LYS A 523 3.19 -38.01 -5.53
CA LYS A 523 1.81 -38.04 -6.05
C LYS A 523 1.63 -38.99 -7.23
N LYS A 524 2.58 -39.03 -8.16
CA LYS A 524 2.44 -39.79 -9.41
C LYS A 524 3.06 -41.19 -9.37
N GLN A 525 4.10 -41.40 -8.55
CA GLN A 525 4.95 -42.57 -8.62
C GLN A 525 5.09 -43.32 -7.27
N ILE A 526 4.56 -42.78 -6.16
CA ILE A 526 4.61 -43.45 -4.86
C ILE A 526 3.22 -43.79 -4.38
N LEU A 527 2.34 -42.80 -4.21
CA LEU A 527 1.00 -43.01 -3.68
C LEU A 527 0.13 -43.97 -4.49
N PRO A 528 0.12 -43.95 -5.86
CA PRO A 528 -0.66 -44.93 -6.62
C PRO A 528 -0.22 -46.38 -6.41
N PHE A 529 1.08 -46.64 -6.26
CA PHE A 529 1.58 -47.98 -6.01
C PHE A 529 1.25 -48.50 -4.61
N LEU A 530 1.36 -47.62 -3.60
CA LEU A 530 0.91 -47.93 -2.24
C LEU A 530 -0.59 -48.23 -2.18
N MET A 531 -1.39 -47.41 -2.89
CA MET A 531 -2.84 -47.61 -2.98
C MET A 531 -3.21 -48.94 -3.61
N ALA A 532 -2.53 -49.32 -4.69
CA ALA A 532 -2.71 -50.64 -5.32
C ALA A 532 -2.33 -51.78 -4.38
N ALA A 533 -1.22 -51.67 -3.65
CA ALA A 533 -0.79 -52.66 -2.67
C ALA A 533 -1.78 -52.83 -1.51
N THR A 534 -2.39 -51.77 -1.01
CA THR A 534 -3.42 -51.85 0.06
C THR A 534 -4.71 -52.53 -0.39
N GLN A 535 -5.01 -52.57 -1.70
CA GLN A 535 -6.19 -53.22 -2.27
C GLN A 535 -5.94 -54.71 -2.53
N SER A 536 -4.69 -55.13 -2.51
CA SER A 536 -4.29 -56.51 -2.80
C SER A 536 -4.14 -57.37 -1.54
N LEU A 537 -4.25 -56.78 -0.35
CA LEU A 537 -4.28 -57.40 0.96
C LEU A 537 -5.71 -57.54 1.46
#